data_f8bb3098ca2e2bd074e96f92f6072882
#
_entry.id   f8bb3098ca2e2bd074e96f92f6072882
#
_cell.length_a   1.000
_cell.length_b   1.000
_cell.length_c   1.000
_cell.angle_alpha   90.00
_cell.angle_beta   90.00
_cell.angle_gamma   90.00
#
_symmetry.space_group_name_H-M   'P 1'
#
loop_
_entity.id
_entity.type
_entity.pdbx_description
1 polymer ?
#
loop_
_entity_poly.entity_id
_entity_poly.type
_entity_poly.pdbx_seq_one_letter_code
_entity_poly.pdbx_strand_id
1 'polypeptide(L)'
;MRNEVKLANPNYDSSKIEEFKNVWVFCEQRQGQMMSTSYELISEGRKLADELGVKLCGLLVGDNVGDLAESIGGYGADEVIVCDHPLLKNYTTDAYAKVICDVISEMKPEAFLIGATNIGRDLGPRCAARLHTGLCADCTHLDVDMPIYKDFLRGASTLPEAKIDGMATAKVMGKDHDVSRDLKMTRPAFGGNLMATIICPRFRPSMATVRPGVMKKAAYDEAKAKAVKVTKYDVKLDAADLQTEVVEVVKAAKKLVDLVGADYIVSVGRGISKDVEGGIKLAHELADVLGGVVGGSRVAIDSGWLTADHQVGQTGKTVHPKIYVALGIS
;
A
#
# COMPACT_ATOMS: atom_id res chain seq x y z
N MET A 1 26.62 21.35 -6.53
CA MET A 1 25.35 21.98 -6.12
C MET A 1 24.29 20.91 -6.12
N ARG A 2 23.63 20.65 -5.00
CA ARG A 2 22.46 19.77 -4.99
C ARG A 2 21.40 20.46 -5.83
N ASN A 3 20.90 19.81 -6.89
CA ASN A 3 19.71 20.30 -7.58
C ASN A 3 18.57 20.28 -6.56
N GLU A 4 18.16 21.47 -6.11
CA GLU A 4 16.99 21.60 -5.26
C GLU A 4 15.79 21.02 -6.02
N VAL A 5 15.11 20.09 -5.39
CA VAL A 5 13.89 19.51 -5.94
C VAL A 5 12.83 20.61 -5.98
N LYS A 6 12.50 21.09 -7.19
CA LYS A 6 11.43 22.05 -7.36
C LYS A 6 10.09 21.33 -7.27
N LEU A 7 9.24 21.75 -6.32
CA LEU A 7 7.85 21.36 -6.20
C LEU A 7 6.96 22.41 -6.89
N ALA A 8 5.74 22.02 -7.29
CA ALA A 8 4.79 22.94 -7.90
C ALA A 8 4.45 24.11 -6.96
N ASN A 9 4.32 23.84 -5.66
CA ASN A 9 4.19 24.88 -4.65
C ASN A 9 5.56 25.25 -4.06
N PRO A 10 6.14 26.40 -4.38
CA PRO A 10 7.45 26.82 -3.86
C PRO A 10 7.42 27.16 -2.35
N ASN A 11 6.23 27.36 -1.77
CA ASN A 11 6.04 27.65 -0.33
C ASN A 11 5.66 26.39 0.47
N TYR A 12 5.81 25.21 -0.12
CA TYR A 12 5.55 23.95 0.58
C TYR A 12 6.50 23.77 1.76
N ASP A 13 5.92 23.51 2.93
CA ASP A 13 6.65 23.23 4.16
C ASP A 13 5.94 22.12 4.92
N SER A 14 6.55 20.94 4.94
CA SER A 14 6.00 19.74 5.59
C SER A 14 5.89 19.87 7.12
N SER A 15 6.56 20.85 7.74
CA SER A 15 6.51 21.07 9.18
C SER A 15 5.29 21.90 9.64
N LYS A 16 4.58 22.55 8.72
CA LYS A 16 3.35 23.30 8.99
C LYS A 16 2.15 22.36 9.00
N ILE A 17 2.13 21.45 9.98
CA ILE A 17 1.18 20.34 10.04
C ILE A 17 -0.28 20.75 10.02
N GLU A 18 -0.61 21.94 10.53
CA GLU A 18 -1.95 22.52 10.58
C GLU A 18 -2.55 22.87 9.20
N GLU A 19 -1.69 22.98 8.16
CA GLU A 19 -2.14 23.26 6.79
C GLU A 19 -2.59 21.99 6.04
N PHE A 20 -2.32 20.80 6.62
CA PHE A 20 -2.57 19.52 5.98
C PHE A 20 -3.92 18.93 6.41
N LYS A 21 -4.64 18.34 5.44
CA LYS A 21 -5.97 17.78 5.68
C LYS A 21 -6.28 16.66 4.68
N ASN A 22 -7.17 15.76 5.08
CA ASN A 22 -7.66 14.64 4.29
C ASN A 22 -6.71 13.44 4.24
N VAL A 23 -7.29 12.28 4.08
CA VAL A 23 -6.57 11.02 3.87
C VAL A 23 -6.52 10.71 2.39
N TRP A 24 -5.35 10.43 1.87
CA TRP A 24 -5.13 10.13 0.47
C TRP A 24 -4.58 8.73 0.26
N VAL A 25 -4.96 8.12 -0.84
CA VAL A 25 -4.49 6.81 -1.26
C VAL A 25 -3.96 6.90 -2.69
N PHE A 26 -2.74 6.45 -2.91
CA PHE A 26 -2.24 6.21 -4.26
C PHE A 26 -2.95 4.99 -4.87
N CYS A 27 -3.75 5.24 -5.89
CA CYS A 27 -4.53 4.23 -6.58
C CYS A 27 -3.69 3.64 -7.71
N GLU A 28 -2.88 2.63 -7.38
CA GLU A 28 -2.03 1.96 -8.36
C GLU A 28 -2.88 1.26 -9.42
N GLN A 29 -2.58 1.57 -10.67
CA GLN A 29 -3.07 0.88 -11.84
C GLN A 29 -1.90 0.39 -12.70
N ARG A 30 -2.11 -0.63 -13.50
CA ARG A 30 -1.14 -1.14 -14.47
C ARG A 30 -1.84 -1.38 -15.79
N GLN A 31 -1.40 -0.66 -16.82
CA GLN A 31 -1.95 -0.77 -18.18
C GLN A 31 -3.49 -0.63 -18.22
N GLY A 32 -4.04 0.33 -17.48
CA GLY A 32 -5.48 0.58 -17.41
C GLY A 32 -6.28 -0.38 -16.53
N GLN A 33 -5.61 -1.20 -15.71
CA GLN A 33 -6.26 -2.10 -14.76
C GLN A 33 -5.90 -1.74 -13.32
N MET A 34 -6.91 -1.52 -12.48
CA MET A 34 -6.70 -1.23 -11.07
C MET A 34 -6.14 -2.45 -10.33
N MET A 35 -5.19 -2.20 -9.45
CA MET A 35 -4.66 -3.22 -8.55
C MET A 35 -5.59 -3.42 -7.37
N SER A 36 -5.81 -4.68 -6.94
CA SER A 36 -6.64 -5.03 -5.78
C SER A 36 -6.24 -4.27 -4.52
N THR A 37 -4.94 -4.09 -4.30
CA THR A 37 -4.38 -3.35 -3.18
C THR A 37 -4.87 -1.91 -3.10
N SER A 38 -5.17 -1.27 -4.23
CA SER A 38 -5.74 0.08 -4.25
C SER A 38 -7.12 0.10 -3.59
N TYR A 39 -7.96 -0.88 -3.87
CA TYR A 39 -9.28 -1.01 -3.26
C TYR A 39 -9.23 -1.35 -1.76
N GLU A 40 -8.26 -2.19 -1.36
CA GLU A 40 -8.00 -2.46 0.05
C GLU A 40 -7.65 -1.17 0.79
N LEU A 41 -6.76 -0.35 0.21
CA LEU A 41 -6.31 0.90 0.82
C LEU A 41 -7.39 1.99 0.82
N ILE A 42 -8.23 2.08 -0.20
CA ILE A 42 -9.39 2.98 -0.19
C ILE A 42 -10.34 2.60 0.94
N SER A 43 -10.58 1.29 1.14
CA SER A 43 -11.44 0.81 2.22
C SER A 43 -10.87 1.11 3.61
N GLU A 44 -9.56 0.93 3.80
CA GLU A 44 -8.88 1.29 5.06
C GLU A 44 -8.81 2.81 5.24
N GLY A 45 -8.49 3.55 4.16
CA GLY A 45 -8.48 5.01 4.15
C GLY A 45 -9.84 5.62 4.52
N ARG A 46 -10.96 4.95 4.16
CA ARG A 46 -12.30 5.38 4.56
C ARG A 46 -12.47 5.32 6.08
N LYS A 47 -12.05 4.22 6.71
CA LYS A 47 -12.05 4.10 8.17
C LYS A 47 -11.27 5.25 8.81
N LEU A 48 -10.02 5.48 8.38
CA LEU A 48 -9.16 6.54 8.92
C LEU A 48 -9.75 7.94 8.70
N ALA A 49 -10.33 8.20 7.52
CA ALA A 49 -10.94 9.49 7.20
C ALA A 49 -12.21 9.75 8.04
N ASP A 50 -13.00 8.72 8.31
CA ASP A 50 -14.19 8.82 9.18
C ASP A 50 -13.78 9.12 10.63
N GLU A 51 -12.75 8.45 11.16
CA GLU A 51 -12.19 8.69 12.49
C GLU A 51 -11.65 10.13 12.63
N LEU A 52 -11.06 10.69 11.57
CA LEU A 52 -10.57 12.06 11.54
C LEU A 52 -11.67 13.10 11.25
N GLY A 53 -12.81 12.69 10.72
CA GLY A 53 -13.88 13.60 10.25
C GLY A 53 -13.46 14.40 9.02
N VAL A 54 -12.71 13.78 8.09
CA VAL A 54 -12.18 14.40 6.86
C VAL A 54 -12.55 13.60 5.62
N LYS A 55 -12.22 14.11 4.44
CA LYS A 55 -12.44 13.39 3.17
C LYS A 55 -11.38 12.33 2.93
N LEU A 56 -11.80 11.28 2.23
CA LEU A 56 -10.93 10.32 1.59
C LEU A 56 -10.77 10.65 0.10
N CYS A 57 -9.53 10.80 -0.35
CA CYS A 57 -9.21 11.10 -1.74
C CYS A 57 -8.36 9.98 -2.35
N GLY A 58 -8.78 9.50 -3.53
CA GLY A 58 -7.94 8.64 -4.37
C GLY A 58 -7.05 9.49 -5.28
N LEU A 59 -5.76 9.18 -5.38
CA LEU A 59 -4.85 9.78 -6.35
C LEU A 59 -4.57 8.78 -7.46
N LEU A 60 -5.07 9.04 -8.65
CA LEU A 60 -4.96 8.19 -9.82
C LEU A 60 -4.02 8.84 -10.84
N VAL A 61 -2.95 8.14 -11.21
CA VAL A 61 -1.89 8.63 -12.08
C VAL A 61 -1.71 7.69 -13.26
N GLY A 62 -1.66 8.23 -14.48
CA GLY A 62 -1.47 7.41 -15.68
C GLY A 62 -1.71 8.16 -16.99
N ASP A 63 -2.00 7.39 -18.03
CA ASP A 63 -2.39 7.87 -19.36
C ASP A 63 -3.75 7.28 -19.73
N ASN A 64 -4.74 8.13 -20.00
CA ASN A 64 -6.13 7.75 -20.28
C ASN A 64 -6.77 6.89 -19.17
N VAL A 65 -6.57 7.30 -17.89
CA VAL A 65 -7.02 6.52 -16.71
C VAL A 65 -8.30 7.05 -16.07
N GLY A 66 -8.89 8.12 -16.59
CA GLY A 66 -10.05 8.79 -16.00
C GLY A 66 -11.25 7.88 -15.72
N ASP A 67 -11.51 6.90 -16.58
CA ASP A 67 -12.63 5.96 -16.48
C ASP A 67 -12.50 5.01 -15.25
N LEU A 68 -11.31 4.89 -14.68
CA LEU A 68 -11.09 4.06 -13.48
C LEU A 68 -11.57 4.76 -12.19
N ALA A 69 -11.80 6.07 -12.21
CA ALA A 69 -12.15 6.86 -11.05
C ALA A 69 -13.45 6.41 -10.37
N GLU A 70 -14.46 6.03 -11.15
CA GLU A 70 -15.74 5.56 -10.64
C GLU A 70 -15.57 4.31 -9.77
N SER A 71 -14.72 3.38 -10.20
CA SER A 71 -14.44 2.16 -9.44
C SER A 71 -13.81 2.43 -8.07
N ILE A 72 -12.99 3.49 -7.95
CA ILE A 72 -12.36 3.92 -6.70
C ILE A 72 -13.42 4.47 -5.74
N GLY A 73 -14.36 5.29 -6.26
CA GLY A 73 -15.51 5.79 -5.51
C GLY A 73 -16.36 4.69 -4.89
N GLY A 74 -16.59 3.60 -5.64
CA GLY A 74 -17.38 2.45 -5.19
C GLY A 74 -16.81 1.74 -3.93
N TYR A 75 -15.55 1.92 -3.62
CA TYR A 75 -14.93 1.40 -2.38
C TYR A 75 -14.82 2.45 -1.26
N GLY A 76 -15.29 3.68 -1.48
CA GLY A 76 -15.46 4.65 -0.41
C GLY A 76 -14.72 5.98 -0.56
N ALA A 77 -14.06 6.25 -1.68
CA ALA A 77 -13.46 7.57 -1.92
C ALA A 77 -14.53 8.65 -2.13
N ASP A 78 -14.38 9.80 -1.48
CA ASP A 78 -15.23 10.98 -1.67
C ASP A 78 -14.83 11.76 -2.94
N GLU A 79 -13.53 11.74 -3.25
CA GLU A 79 -12.96 12.45 -4.38
C GLU A 79 -11.83 11.63 -5.02
N VAL A 80 -11.72 11.66 -6.34
CA VAL A 80 -10.59 11.09 -7.07
C VAL A 80 -9.90 12.19 -7.86
N ILE A 81 -8.62 12.38 -7.56
CA ILE A 81 -7.75 13.33 -8.27
C ILE A 81 -7.06 12.54 -9.38
N VAL A 82 -7.34 12.93 -10.62
CA VAL A 82 -6.82 12.28 -11.82
C VAL A 82 -5.70 13.10 -12.41
N CYS A 83 -4.51 12.51 -12.43
CA CYS A 83 -3.31 13.03 -13.10
C CYS A 83 -3.10 12.25 -14.40
N ASP A 84 -3.62 12.78 -15.50
CA ASP A 84 -3.62 12.12 -16.80
C ASP A 84 -2.62 12.80 -17.74
N HIS A 85 -1.61 12.06 -18.22
CA HIS A 85 -0.61 12.59 -19.11
C HIS A 85 0.09 11.47 -19.92
N PRO A 86 0.36 11.64 -21.24
CA PRO A 86 0.98 10.60 -22.08
C PRO A 86 2.30 10.05 -21.55
N LEU A 87 3.13 10.87 -20.91
CA LEU A 87 4.41 10.45 -20.31
C LEU A 87 4.24 9.59 -19.06
N LEU A 88 2.99 9.41 -18.56
CA LEU A 88 2.65 8.55 -17.42
C LEU A 88 2.11 7.19 -17.84
N LYS A 89 2.11 6.88 -19.16
CA LYS A 89 1.63 5.61 -19.71
C LYS A 89 2.29 4.39 -19.08
N ASN A 90 3.61 4.45 -18.91
CA ASN A 90 4.38 3.43 -18.24
C ASN A 90 4.95 4.01 -16.94
N TYR A 91 5.02 3.19 -15.89
CA TYR A 91 5.64 3.63 -14.66
C TYR A 91 7.13 3.92 -14.84
N THR A 92 7.52 5.13 -14.50
CA THR A 92 8.91 5.50 -14.20
C THR A 92 8.91 6.27 -12.89
N THR A 93 9.91 6.02 -12.04
CA THR A 93 9.98 6.62 -10.70
C THR A 93 10.03 8.14 -10.78
N ASP A 94 10.77 8.70 -11.74
CA ASP A 94 10.97 10.15 -11.85
C ASP A 94 9.68 10.87 -12.25
N ALA A 95 8.96 10.38 -13.26
CA ALA A 95 7.71 10.98 -13.72
C ALA A 95 6.62 10.92 -12.63
N TYR A 96 6.39 9.72 -12.06
CA TYR A 96 5.38 9.53 -11.04
C TYR A 96 5.69 10.31 -9.77
N ALA A 97 6.95 10.26 -9.29
CA ALA A 97 7.34 11.00 -8.09
C ALA A 97 7.25 12.52 -8.28
N LYS A 98 7.56 13.05 -9.49
CA LYS A 98 7.38 14.47 -9.78
C LYS A 98 5.91 14.85 -9.66
N VAL A 99 5.05 14.20 -10.43
CA VAL A 99 3.61 14.53 -10.47
C VAL A 99 2.97 14.38 -9.09
N ILE A 100 3.20 13.28 -8.39
CA ILE A 100 2.63 13.05 -7.06
C ILE A 100 3.10 14.10 -6.05
N CYS A 101 4.40 14.44 -6.04
CA CYS A 101 4.91 15.45 -5.12
C CYS A 101 4.39 16.85 -5.45
N ASP A 102 4.18 17.17 -6.72
CA ASP A 102 3.61 18.45 -7.14
C ASP A 102 2.16 18.57 -6.62
N VAL A 103 1.32 17.56 -6.86
CA VAL A 103 -0.06 17.52 -6.36
C VAL A 103 -0.11 17.61 -4.83
N ILE A 104 0.72 16.81 -4.13
CA ILE A 104 0.78 16.84 -2.66
C ILE A 104 1.23 18.20 -2.14
N SER A 105 2.18 18.86 -2.80
CA SER A 105 2.67 20.17 -2.37
C SER A 105 1.59 21.26 -2.45
N GLU A 106 0.66 21.14 -3.39
CA GLU A 106 -0.44 22.08 -3.57
C GLU A 106 -1.65 21.75 -2.67
N MET A 107 -2.01 20.46 -2.58
CA MET A 107 -3.27 20.03 -1.93
C MET A 107 -3.11 19.55 -0.49
N LYS A 108 -1.89 19.34 -0.01
CA LYS A 108 -1.48 19.11 1.38
C LYS A 108 -2.32 18.05 2.13
N PRO A 109 -2.27 16.75 1.72
CA PRO A 109 -2.93 15.69 2.45
C PRO A 109 -2.29 15.46 3.83
N GLU A 110 -3.10 15.15 4.85
CA GLU A 110 -2.66 14.78 6.21
C GLU A 110 -1.92 13.44 6.21
N ALA A 111 -2.49 12.47 5.50
CA ALA A 111 -1.94 11.12 5.36
C ALA A 111 -1.93 10.70 3.89
N PHE A 112 -0.89 9.96 3.49
CA PHE A 112 -0.77 9.42 2.14
C PHE A 112 -0.37 7.95 2.19
N LEU A 113 -1.30 7.08 1.78
CA LEU A 113 -1.16 5.63 1.80
C LEU A 113 -0.80 5.10 0.40
N ILE A 114 0.13 4.17 0.34
CA ILE A 114 0.63 3.55 -0.89
C ILE A 114 0.66 2.03 -0.68
N GLY A 115 0.29 1.23 -1.67
CA GLY A 115 0.47 -0.22 -1.59
C GLY A 115 1.95 -0.59 -1.57
N ALA A 116 2.38 -1.52 -0.71
CA ALA A 116 3.76 -2.03 -0.68
C ALA A 116 4.00 -3.05 -1.81
N THR A 117 3.54 -2.75 -3.01
CA THR A 117 3.87 -3.43 -4.26
C THR A 117 5.30 -3.09 -4.68
N ASN A 118 5.82 -3.70 -5.75
CA ASN A 118 7.14 -3.32 -6.28
C ASN A 118 7.20 -1.83 -6.66
N ILE A 119 6.12 -1.30 -7.26
CA ILE A 119 6.02 0.13 -7.59
C ILE A 119 5.98 0.98 -6.33
N GLY A 120 5.10 0.64 -5.36
CA GLY A 120 4.95 1.45 -4.16
C GLY A 120 6.18 1.43 -3.25
N ARG A 121 6.94 0.33 -3.21
CA ARG A 121 8.21 0.23 -2.47
C ARG A 121 9.32 1.10 -3.08
N ASP A 122 9.27 1.35 -4.37
CA ASP A 122 10.17 2.28 -5.07
C ASP A 122 9.68 3.73 -4.95
N LEU A 123 8.41 3.97 -5.23
CA LEU A 123 7.80 5.29 -5.30
C LEU A 123 7.67 5.99 -3.93
N GLY A 124 7.20 5.26 -2.91
CA GLY A 124 6.92 5.82 -1.58
C GLY A 124 8.11 6.52 -0.93
N PRO A 125 9.28 5.86 -0.79
CA PRO A 125 10.47 6.50 -0.24
C PRO A 125 10.97 7.69 -1.07
N ARG A 126 10.81 7.62 -2.40
CA ARG A 126 11.19 8.72 -3.29
C ARG A 126 10.32 9.96 -3.05
N CYS A 127 9.00 9.77 -2.94
CA CYS A 127 8.08 10.87 -2.61
C CYS A 127 8.36 11.43 -1.21
N ALA A 128 8.54 10.58 -0.20
CA ALA A 128 8.81 11.03 1.17
C ALA A 128 10.08 11.89 1.26
N ALA A 129 11.16 11.48 0.56
CA ALA A 129 12.39 12.24 0.50
C ALA A 129 12.22 13.61 -0.18
N ARG A 130 11.44 13.68 -1.27
CA ARG A 130 11.16 14.94 -2.00
C ARG A 130 10.28 15.90 -1.20
N LEU A 131 9.35 15.35 -0.41
CA LEU A 131 8.40 16.11 0.43
C LEU A 131 8.97 16.42 1.83
N HIS A 132 10.19 15.99 2.12
CA HIS A 132 10.82 16.16 3.43
C HIS A 132 9.96 15.64 4.60
N THR A 133 9.39 14.46 4.44
CA THR A 133 8.58 13.80 5.47
C THR A 133 9.06 12.37 5.75
N GLY A 134 8.46 11.73 6.78
CA GLY A 134 8.74 10.34 7.12
C GLY A 134 7.84 9.36 6.39
N LEU A 135 8.34 8.13 6.17
CA LEU A 135 7.56 7.02 5.63
C LEU A 135 7.77 5.77 6.47
N CYS A 136 6.67 5.14 6.90
CA CYS A 136 6.70 3.80 7.48
C CYS A 136 6.48 2.76 6.38
N ALA A 137 7.44 1.86 6.21
CA ALA A 137 7.37 0.85 5.15
C ALA A 137 6.73 -0.44 5.65
N ASP A 138 5.91 -1.07 4.78
CA ASP A 138 5.41 -2.44 4.94
C ASP A 138 4.47 -2.62 6.14
N CYS A 139 3.60 -1.63 6.35
CA CYS A 139 2.62 -1.63 7.44
C CYS A 139 1.59 -2.75 7.26
N THR A 140 1.12 -3.27 8.40
CA THR A 140 0.08 -4.30 8.48
C THR A 140 -1.13 -3.88 9.30
N HIS A 141 -1.05 -2.74 9.99
CA HIS A 141 -2.16 -2.16 10.74
C HIS A 141 -2.02 -0.63 10.81
N LEU A 142 -3.13 0.09 10.73
CA LEU A 142 -3.21 1.55 10.75
C LEU A 142 -4.34 2.01 11.66
N ASP A 143 -4.08 3.04 12.48
CA ASP A 143 -5.08 3.75 13.30
C ASP A 143 -4.76 5.23 13.38
N VAL A 144 -5.76 6.07 13.56
CA VAL A 144 -5.60 7.50 13.87
C VAL A 144 -6.22 7.87 15.21
N ASP A 145 -7.32 7.21 15.61
CA ASP A 145 -7.97 7.44 16.89
C ASP A 145 -7.23 6.72 18.02
N MET A 146 -6.92 7.44 19.12
CA MET A 146 -6.17 6.87 20.22
C MET A 146 -6.95 5.82 21.04
N PRO A 147 -8.22 6.00 21.36
CA PRO A 147 -9.05 4.96 21.96
C PRO A 147 -9.05 3.65 21.17
N ILE A 148 -9.30 3.70 19.85
CA ILE A 148 -9.32 2.53 18.97
C ILE A 148 -7.94 1.85 18.97
N TYR A 149 -6.87 2.62 18.86
CA TYR A 149 -5.50 2.10 18.91
C TYR A 149 -5.18 1.42 20.26
N LYS A 150 -5.63 1.99 21.37
CA LYS A 150 -5.45 1.37 22.71
C LYS A 150 -6.19 0.04 22.81
N ASP A 151 -7.41 -0.05 22.28
CA ASP A 151 -8.18 -1.31 22.26
C ASP A 151 -7.50 -2.38 21.37
N PHE A 152 -6.95 -1.98 20.24
CA PHE A 152 -6.09 -2.87 19.43
C PHE A 152 -4.89 -3.37 20.24
N LEU A 153 -4.18 -2.50 20.95
CA LEU A 153 -3.02 -2.90 21.77
C LEU A 153 -3.39 -3.86 22.90
N ARG A 154 -4.56 -3.69 23.54
CA ARG A 154 -5.06 -4.61 24.58
C ARG A 154 -5.28 -6.02 24.04
N GLY A 155 -5.73 -6.14 22.79
CA GLY A 155 -5.94 -7.43 22.15
C GLY A 155 -4.69 -8.05 21.51
N ALA A 156 -3.72 -7.24 21.09
CA ALA A 156 -2.61 -7.65 20.22
C ALA A 156 -1.21 -7.50 20.84
N SER A 157 -1.07 -6.92 22.02
CA SER A 157 0.24 -6.67 22.64
C SER A 157 0.37 -7.28 24.03
N THR A 158 1.61 -7.41 24.50
CA THR A 158 1.96 -7.82 25.87
C THR A 158 2.28 -6.63 26.77
N LEU A 159 1.93 -5.42 26.34
CA LEU A 159 2.19 -4.20 27.13
C LEU A 159 1.31 -4.16 28.39
N PRO A 160 1.87 -3.72 29.53
CA PRO A 160 1.07 -3.49 30.73
C PRO A 160 0.01 -2.42 30.50
N GLU A 161 -1.20 -2.61 31.06
CA GLU A 161 -2.36 -1.71 30.94
C GLU A 161 -2.01 -0.24 31.24
N ALA A 162 -1.28 0.00 32.32
CA ALA A 162 -0.85 1.34 32.74
C ALA A 162 0.02 2.05 31.68
N LYS A 163 0.75 1.29 30.85
CA LYS A 163 1.50 1.86 29.72
C LYS A 163 0.60 2.21 28.56
N ILE A 164 -0.39 1.36 28.27
CA ILE A 164 -1.37 1.60 27.21
C ILE A 164 -2.20 2.85 27.56
N ASP A 165 -2.67 2.97 28.79
CA ASP A 165 -3.49 4.12 29.23
C ASP A 165 -2.74 5.45 29.15
N GLY A 166 -1.43 5.44 29.41
CA GLY A 166 -0.58 6.64 29.33
C GLY A 166 -0.19 7.10 27.92
N MET A 167 -0.61 6.39 26.86
CA MET A 167 -0.21 6.69 25.48
C MET A 167 -1.03 7.84 24.87
N ALA A 168 -0.85 9.05 25.30
CA ALA A 168 -1.45 10.23 24.65
C ALA A 168 -0.39 11.17 24.04
N THR A 169 0.83 11.13 24.55
CA THR A 169 1.93 12.01 24.14
C THR A 169 3.19 11.19 23.80
N ALA A 170 4.00 11.71 22.90
CA ALA A 170 5.31 11.19 22.58
C ALA A 170 6.38 12.27 22.78
N LYS A 171 7.52 11.89 23.37
CA LYS A 171 8.68 12.78 23.48
C LYS A 171 9.48 12.77 22.19
N VAL A 172 9.55 13.92 21.54
CA VAL A 172 10.33 14.12 20.32
C VAL A 172 11.28 15.30 20.55
N MET A 173 12.58 15.05 20.46
CA MET A 173 13.63 16.07 20.72
C MET A 173 13.43 16.81 22.05
N GLY A 174 13.04 16.08 23.10
CA GLY A 174 12.85 16.63 24.45
C GLY A 174 11.55 17.39 24.69
N LYS A 175 10.69 17.50 23.68
CA LYS A 175 9.36 18.14 23.80
C LYS A 175 8.27 17.07 23.74
N ASP A 176 7.22 17.27 24.53
CA ASP A 176 6.03 16.43 24.46
C ASP A 176 5.14 16.89 23.28
N HIS A 177 4.76 15.94 22.44
CA HIS A 177 3.83 16.13 21.34
C HIS A 177 2.56 15.33 21.62
N ASP A 178 1.42 15.96 21.42
CA ASP A 178 0.13 15.25 21.37
C ASP A 178 0.08 14.41 20.10
N VAL A 179 -0.04 13.10 20.26
CA VAL A 179 -0.10 12.15 19.14
C VAL A 179 -1.43 11.42 19.08
N SER A 180 -2.43 11.94 19.78
CA SER A 180 -3.75 11.31 19.89
C SER A 180 -4.41 11.09 18.53
N ARG A 181 -4.21 12.00 17.59
CA ARG A 181 -4.76 11.94 16.22
C ARG A 181 -3.73 11.70 15.13
N ASP A 182 -2.46 11.46 15.46
CA ASP A 182 -1.44 11.10 14.50
C ASP A 182 -1.72 9.69 13.94
N LEU A 183 -1.36 9.47 12.68
CA LEU A 183 -1.40 8.15 12.06
C LEU A 183 -0.42 7.21 12.76
N LYS A 184 -0.93 6.15 13.40
CA LYS A 184 -0.18 5.06 14.03
C LYS A 184 0.02 3.97 13.00
N MET A 185 1.25 3.80 12.56
CA MET A 185 1.64 2.90 11.48
C MET A 185 2.35 1.68 12.08
N THR A 186 1.63 0.56 12.21
CA THR A 186 2.17 -0.66 12.82
C THR A 186 2.70 -1.61 11.75
N ARG A 187 3.92 -2.07 11.96
CA ARG A 187 4.63 -2.98 11.05
C ARG A 187 5.34 -4.10 11.80
N PRO A 188 5.51 -5.29 11.20
CA PRO A 188 6.39 -6.31 11.76
C PRO A 188 7.86 -5.87 11.69
N ALA A 189 8.60 -6.20 12.74
CA ALA A 189 10.04 -5.99 12.88
C ALA A 189 10.71 -7.28 13.35
N PHE A 190 12.05 -7.38 13.19
CA PHE A 190 12.84 -8.54 13.61
C PHE A 190 12.24 -9.89 13.18
N GLY A 191 11.93 -10.00 11.88
CA GLY A 191 11.38 -11.24 11.32
C GLY A 191 9.93 -11.53 11.71
N GLY A 192 9.18 -10.53 12.19
CA GLY A 192 7.79 -10.69 12.64
C GLY A 192 7.65 -11.04 14.12
N ASN A 193 8.75 -11.18 14.86
CA ASN A 193 8.72 -11.48 16.30
C ASN A 193 8.29 -10.28 17.14
N LEU A 194 8.41 -9.08 16.61
CA LEU A 194 8.01 -7.84 17.25
C LEU A 194 7.13 -7.02 16.29
N MET A 195 6.20 -6.27 16.86
CA MET A 195 5.45 -5.25 16.13
C MET A 195 5.92 -3.87 16.57
N ALA A 196 6.28 -3.02 15.61
CA ALA A 196 6.69 -1.65 15.86
C ALA A 196 5.64 -0.68 15.33
N THR A 197 5.16 0.23 16.18
CA THR A 197 4.30 1.33 15.74
C THR A 197 5.10 2.60 15.58
N ILE A 198 5.03 3.18 14.42
CA ILE A 198 5.73 4.40 14.00
C ILE A 198 4.73 5.53 13.89
N ILE A 199 5.11 6.71 14.35
CA ILE A 199 4.36 7.96 14.20
C ILE A 199 5.26 9.03 13.58
N CYS A 200 4.64 10.03 12.94
CA CYS A 200 5.36 11.16 12.34
C CYS A 200 4.80 12.50 12.88
N PRO A 201 5.13 12.88 14.13
CA PRO A 201 4.44 13.99 14.80
C PRO A 201 4.86 15.39 14.33
N ARG A 202 5.88 15.53 13.50
CA ARG A 202 6.45 16.82 13.10
C ARG A 202 6.30 17.20 11.64
N PHE A 203 5.99 16.24 10.78
CA PHE A 203 5.96 16.43 9.34
C PHE A 203 4.73 15.80 8.72
N ARG A 204 4.23 16.37 7.62
CA ARG A 204 3.12 15.88 6.80
C ARG A 204 3.50 15.87 5.31
N PRO A 205 2.83 15.00 4.54
CA PRO A 205 1.89 13.97 4.98
C PRO A 205 2.56 12.89 5.82
N SER A 206 1.81 12.26 6.75
CA SER A 206 2.21 10.98 7.32
C SER A 206 2.12 9.92 6.22
N MET A 207 3.23 9.26 5.89
CA MET A 207 3.27 8.33 4.75
C MET A 207 3.46 6.89 5.20
N ALA A 208 2.71 5.98 4.60
CA ALA A 208 2.85 4.55 4.82
C ALA A 208 2.83 3.79 3.50
N THR A 209 3.73 2.80 3.33
CA THR A 209 3.44 1.71 2.41
C THR A 209 2.80 0.56 3.17
N VAL A 210 1.72 0.00 2.62
CA VAL A 210 0.90 -1.03 3.27
C VAL A 210 1.00 -2.33 2.50
N ARG A 211 1.25 -3.41 3.22
CA ARG A 211 1.43 -4.74 2.62
C ARG A 211 0.16 -5.19 1.91
N PRO A 212 0.24 -5.62 0.63
CA PRO A 212 -0.92 -6.16 -0.08
C PRO A 212 -1.53 -7.37 0.63
N GLY A 213 -2.85 -7.47 0.59
CA GLY A 213 -3.59 -8.60 1.16
C GLY A 213 -3.76 -8.58 2.67
N VAL A 214 -3.37 -7.52 3.37
CA VAL A 214 -3.53 -7.41 4.83
C VAL A 214 -4.75 -6.56 5.23
N MET A 215 -5.14 -5.60 4.40
CA MET A 215 -6.32 -4.77 4.66
C MET A 215 -7.56 -5.40 4.00
N LYS A 216 -8.68 -5.32 4.70
CA LYS A 216 -9.93 -5.88 4.20
C LYS A 216 -10.59 -4.95 3.20
N LYS A 217 -10.79 -5.43 1.98
CA LYS A 217 -11.55 -4.72 0.96
C LYS A 217 -13.05 -4.68 1.34
N ALA A 218 -13.66 -3.51 1.31
CA ALA A 218 -15.09 -3.33 1.52
C ALA A 218 -15.90 -3.93 0.36
N ALA A 219 -17.21 -4.09 0.57
CA ALA A 219 -18.13 -4.39 -0.51
C ALA A 219 -18.22 -3.18 -1.46
N TYR A 220 -18.31 -3.45 -2.75
CA TYR A 220 -18.51 -2.40 -3.77
C TYR A 220 -19.92 -1.79 -3.64
N ASP A 221 -19.99 -0.47 -3.67
CA ASP A 221 -21.23 0.32 -3.59
C ASP A 221 -21.38 1.15 -4.86
N GLU A 222 -22.35 0.77 -5.69
CA GLU A 222 -22.60 1.44 -6.97
C GLU A 222 -23.11 2.89 -6.80
N ALA A 223 -23.82 3.19 -5.71
CA ALA A 223 -24.28 4.54 -5.44
C ALA A 223 -23.12 5.48 -5.12
N LYS A 224 -22.15 5.01 -4.31
CA LYS A 224 -20.92 5.74 -4.03
C LYS A 224 -20.05 5.90 -5.27
N ALA A 225 -19.96 4.88 -6.11
CA ALA A 225 -19.24 4.94 -7.37
C ALA A 225 -19.73 6.08 -8.26
N LYS A 226 -21.04 6.20 -8.43
CA LYS A 226 -21.67 7.28 -9.22
C LYS A 226 -21.60 8.66 -8.57
N ALA A 227 -21.49 8.72 -7.26
CA ALA A 227 -21.45 9.96 -6.49
C ALA A 227 -20.03 10.54 -6.30
N VAL A 228 -18.99 9.80 -6.65
CA VAL A 228 -17.61 10.22 -6.46
C VAL A 228 -17.30 11.49 -7.25
N LYS A 229 -16.68 12.45 -6.58
CA LYS A 229 -16.20 13.66 -7.26
C LYS A 229 -14.91 13.36 -8.00
N VAL A 230 -14.85 13.63 -9.30
CA VAL A 230 -13.62 13.49 -10.10
C VAL A 230 -13.03 14.87 -10.37
N THR A 231 -11.80 15.08 -9.93
CA THR A 231 -11.05 16.33 -10.13
C THR A 231 -9.84 16.05 -11.03
N LYS A 232 -9.78 16.67 -12.19
CA LYS A 232 -8.61 16.58 -13.08
C LYS A 232 -7.55 17.57 -12.61
N TYR A 233 -6.34 17.08 -12.41
CA TYR A 233 -5.18 17.90 -12.10
C TYR A 233 -4.42 18.23 -13.38
N ASP A 234 -4.01 19.50 -13.54
CA ASP A 234 -3.21 19.96 -14.68
C ASP A 234 -1.76 19.53 -14.50
N VAL A 235 -1.41 18.39 -15.09
CA VAL A 235 -0.08 17.79 -14.97
C VAL A 235 0.95 18.57 -15.76
N LYS A 236 1.96 19.10 -15.08
CA LYS A 236 3.11 19.79 -15.68
C LYS A 236 4.31 18.85 -15.71
N LEU A 237 4.44 18.10 -16.80
CA LEU A 237 5.49 17.10 -16.98
C LEU A 237 6.05 17.20 -18.40
N ASP A 238 7.35 17.42 -18.50
CA ASP A 238 8.08 17.47 -19.76
C ASP A 238 9.03 16.27 -19.90
N ALA A 239 9.42 15.94 -21.14
CA ALA A 239 10.38 14.88 -21.39
C ALA A 239 11.75 15.12 -20.71
N ALA A 240 12.11 16.39 -20.47
CA ALA A 240 13.32 16.77 -19.76
C ALA A 240 13.29 16.44 -18.24
N ASP A 241 12.10 16.20 -17.68
CA ASP A 241 11.94 15.76 -16.29
C ASP A 241 12.27 14.27 -16.10
N LEU A 242 12.32 13.51 -17.20
CA LEU A 242 12.53 12.06 -17.19
C LEU A 242 14.03 11.75 -17.26
N GLN A 243 14.50 10.89 -16.36
CA GLN A 243 15.87 10.38 -16.33
C GLN A 243 16.02 9.03 -17.04
N THR A 244 14.87 8.36 -17.30
CA THR A 244 14.81 7.03 -17.87
C THR A 244 13.70 6.95 -18.92
N GLU A 245 13.89 6.07 -19.90
CA GLU A 245 12.91 5.77 -20.94
C GLU A 245 12.57 4.29 -20.90
N VAL A 246 11.27 3.98 -21.02
CA VAL A 246 10.82 2.58 -21.15
C VAL A 246 10.92 2.19 -22.62
N VAL A 247 11.93 1.41 -22.95
CA VAL A 247 12.18 0.96 -24.34
C VAL A 247 11.14 -0.08 -24.76
N GLU A 248 10.83 -1.03 -23.89
CA GLU A 248 9.90 -2.12 -24.19
C GLU A 248 9.24 -2.64 -22.94
N VAL A 249 7.97 -3.03 -23.05
CA VAL A 249 7.22 -3.77 -22.02
C VAL A 249 6.97 -5.20 -22.52
N VAL A 250 7.71 -6.15 -21.96
CA VAL A 250 7.53 -7.57 -22.28
C VAL A 250 6.44 -8.16 -21.39
N LYS A 251 5.32 -8.56 -21.99
CA LYS A 251 4.24 -9.24 -21.26
C LYS A 251 4.64 -10.69 -20.96
N ALA A 252 4.41 -11.14 -19.74
CA ALA A 252 4.60 -12.53 -19.39
C ALA A 252 3.75 -13.45 -20.30
N ALA A 253 4.36 -14.47 -20.88
CA ALA A 253 3.68 -15.40 -21.77
C ALA A 253 2.61 -16.26 -21.05
N LYS A 254 2.72 -16.41 -19.73
CA LYS A 254 1.75 -17.14 -18.89
C LYS A 254 1.12 -16.16 -17.88
N LYS A 255 -0.17 -16.35 -17.62
CA LYS A 255 -0.87 -15.65 -16.54
C LYS A 255 -0.19 -16.02 -15.21
N LEU A 256 0.34 -15.02 -14.50
CA LEU A 256 0.94 -15.24 -13.18
C LEU A 256 -0.11 -15.73 -12.20
N VAL A 257 0.31 -16.55 -11.24
CA VAL A 257 -0.60 -17.05 -10.20
C VAL A 257 -1.01 -15.93 -9.27
N ASP A 258 -2.32 -15.72 -9.14
CA ASP A 258 -2.87 -14.77 -8.19
C ASP A 258 -3.05 -15.40 -6.81
N LEU A 259 -1.96 -15.43 -6.04
CA LEU A 259 -1.97 -15.91 -4.66
C LEU A 259 -2.69 -14.97 -3.69
N VAL A 260 -2.67 -13.67 -3.98
CA VAL A 260 -3.23 -12.66 -3.06
C VAL A 260 -4.75 -12.64 -3.10
N GLY A 261 -5.32 -12.80 -4.30
CA GLY A 261 -6.77 -12.85 -4.51
C GLY A 261 -7.41 -14.23 -4.30
N ALA A 262 -6.61 -15.27 -4.04
CA ALA A 262 -7.13 -16.64 -3.94
C ALA A 262 -7.80 -16.93 -2.60
N ASP A 263 -9.01 -17.50 -2.64
CA ASP A 263 -9.73 -17.98 -1.46
C ASP A 263 -9.14 -19.28 -0.88
N TYR A 264 -8.53 -20.10 -1.74
CA TYR A 264 -7.96 -21.40 -1.36
C TYR A 264 -6.54 -21.51 -1.90
N ILE A 265 -5.58 -21.86 -1.05
CA ILE A 265 -4.18 -22.04 -1.43
C ILE A 265 -3.70 -23.40 -0.93
N VAL A 266 -3.13 -24.20 -1.83
CA VAL A 266 -2.41 -25.42 -1.50
C VAL A 266 -0.92 -25.16 -1.70
N SER A 267 -0.16 -25.13 -0.61
CA SER A 267 1.24 -24.71 -0.65
C SER A 267 2.19 -25.86 -0.33
N VAL A 268 3.22 -26.02 -1.15
CA VAL A 268 4.22 -27.08 -1.00
C VAL A 268 5.50 -26.56 -0.36
N GLY A 269 6.15 -27.40 0.43
CA GLY A 269 7.42 -27.09 1.07
C GLY A 269 8.43 -28.21 0.90
N ARG A 270 9.53 -28.15 1.66
CA ARG A 270 10.65 -29.10 1.58
C ARG A 270 10.26 -30.57 1.79
N GLY A 271 9.15 -30.81 2.48
CA GLY A 271 8.68 -32.17 2.77
C GLY A 271 8.35 -33.03 1.54
N ILE A 272 8.12 -32.39 0.36
CA ILE A 272 7.90 -33.13 -0.89
C ILE A 272 9.20 -33.54 -1.61
N SER A 273 10.37 -33.25 -1.04
CA SER A 273 11.69 -33.45 -1.68
C SER A 273 11.97 -34.91 -2.14
N LYS A 274 11.31 -35.90 -1.57
CA LYS A 274 11.45 -37.30 -1.94
C LYS A 274 10.74 -37.65 -3.26
N ASP A 275 9.66 -36.94 -3.58
CA ASP A 275 8.90 -37.05 -4.81
C ASP A 275 8.31 -35.69 -5.16
N VAL A 276 9.12 -34.86 -5.79
CA VAL A 276 8.76 -33.47 -6.11
C VAL A 276 7.64 -33.41 -7.14
N GLU A 277 7.75 -34.24 -8.20
CA GLU A 277 6.77 -34.26 -9.29
C GLU A 277 5.40 -34.73 -8.80
N GLY A 278 5.36 -35.84 -8.07
CA GLY A 278 4.12 -36.33 -7.46
C GLY A 278 3.53 -35.39 -6.43
N GLY A 279 4.38 -34.76 -5.61
CA GLY A 279 3.93 -33.76 -4.61
C GLY A 279 3.32 -32.52 -5.24
N ILE A 280 3.91 -31.98 -6.32
CA ILE A 280 3.36 -30.84 -7.06
C ILE A 280 2.06 -31.22 -7.77
N LYS A 281 2.02 -32.38 -8.40
CA LYS A 281 0.83 -32.92 -9.07
C LYS A 281 -0.34 -33.03 -8.08
N LEU A 282 -0.11 -33.64 -6.92
CA LEU A 282 -1.11 -33.76 -5.86
C LEU A 282 -1.60 -32.39 -5.36
N ALA A 283 -0.69 -31.41 -5.23
CA ALA A 283 -1.05 -30.06 -4.84
C ALA A 283 -1.95 -29.39 -5.88
N HIS A 284 -1.69 -29.55 -7.17
CA HIS A 284 -2.56 -29.06 -8.24
C HIS A 284 -3.91 -29.74 -8.26
N GLU A 285 -3.96 -31.06 -8.15
CA GLU A 285 -5.22 -31.81 -8.10
C GLU A 285 -6.10 -31.35 -6.94
N LEU A 286 -5.52 -31.14 -5.75
CA LEU A 286 -6.26 -30.63 -4.60
C LEU A 286 -6.68 -29.16 -4.80
N ALA A 287 -5.83 -28.32 -5.35
CA ALA A 287 -6.15 -26.93 -5.63
C ALA A 287 -7.30 -26.81 -6.64
N ASP A 288 -7.28 -27.63 -7.70
CA ASP A 288 -8.33 -27.65 -8.72
C ASP A 288 -9.69 -28.08 -8.13
N VAL A 289 -9.72 -29.10 -7.27
CA VAL A 289 -10.95 -29.54 -6.56
C VAL A 289 -11.51 -28.43 -5.67
N LEU A 290 -10.64 -27.65 -5.01
CA LEU A 290 -11.04 -26.56 -4.13
C LEU A 290 -11.38 -25.26 -4.88
N GLY A 291 -11.06 -25.19 -6.18
CA GLY A 291 -11.14 -23.93 -6.95
C GLY A 291 -10.09 -22.91 -6.50
N GLY A 292 -8.93 -23.39 -6.05
CA GLY A 292 -7.83 -22.62 -5.52
C GLY A 292 -6.59 -22.57 -6.41
N VAL A 293 -5.47 -22.18 -5.82
CA VAL A 293 -4.18 -22.05 -6.51
C VAL A 293 -3.06 -22.74 -5.73
N VAL A 294 -1.98 -23.11 -6.45
CA VAL A 294 -0.80 -23.72 -5.82
C VAL A 294 0.19 -22.64 -5.43
N GLY A 295 0.63 -22.68 -4.16
CA GLY A 295 1.72 -21.87 -3.62
C GLY A 295 2.92 -22.72 -3.24
N GLY A 296 4.02 -22.06 -2.83
CA GLY A 296 5.21 -22.74 -2.36
C GLY A 296 5.99 -21.95 -1.34
N SER A 297 6.69 -22.64 -0.45
CA SER A 297 7.65 -22.03 0.45
C SER A 297 8.89 -21.53 -0.31
N ARG A 298 9.69 -20.66 0.30
CA ARG A 298 10.94 -20.18 -0.29
C ARG A 298 11.84 -21.34 -0.79
N VAL A 299 11.92 -22.42 -0.02
CA VAL A 299 12.73 -23.61 -0.42
C VAL A 299 12.23 -24.22 -1.71
N ALA A 300 10.92 -24.30 -1.94
CA ALA A 300 10.36 -24.83 -3.18
C ALA A 300 10.73 -23.96 -4.41
N ILE A 301 10.83 -22.64 -4.21
CA ILE A 301 11.24 -21.70 -5.25
C ILE A 301 12.75 -21.73 -5.47
N ASP A 302 13.56 -21.65 -4.41
CA ASP A 302 15.03 -21.68 -4.50
C ASP A 302 15.54 -22.99 -5.10
N SER A 303 14.78 -24.09 -4.93
CA SER A 303 15.07 -25.40 -5.54
C SER A 303 14.59 -25.53 -7.00
N GLY A 304 13.95 -24.49 -7.55
CA GLY A 304 13.44 -24.49 -8.94
C GLY A 304 12.20 -25.37 -9.16
N TRP A 305 11.51 -25.82 -8.12
CA TRP A 305 10.31 -26.64 -8.21
C TRP A 305 9.09 -25.84 -8.69
N LEU A 306 8.99 -24.60 -8.25
CA LEU A 306 7.97 -23.63 -8.66
C LEU A 306 8.62 -22.30 -9.02
N THR A 307 7.92 -21.47 -9.78
CA THR A 307 8.37 -20.13 -10.15
C THR A 307 8.11 -19.11 -9.02
N ALA A 308 8.81 -17.99 -9.04
CA ALA A 308 8.79 -16.99 -7.96
C ALA A 308 7.40 -16.41 -7.66
N ASP A 309 6.50 -16.40 -8.64
CA ASP A 309 5.11 -15.94 -8.47
C ASP A 309 4.26 -16.85 -7.58
N HIS A 310 4.69 -18.09 -7.34
CA HIS A 310 4.09 -19.03 -6.38
C HIS A 310 4.58 -18.85 -4.94
N GLN A 311 5.57 -17.98 -4.68
CA GLN A 311 6.15 -17.87 -3.35
C GLN A 311 5.22 -17.23 -2.32
N VAL A 312 4.90 -18.00 -1.28
CA VAL A 312 4.18 -17.53 -0.08
C VAL A 312 5.15 -17.39 1.10
N GLY A 313 5.02 -16.32 1.87
CA GLY A 313 5.76 -16.09 3.09
C GLY A 313 6.42 -14.72 3.17
N GLN A 314 7.31 -14.53 4.15
CA GLN A 314 7.90 -13.24 4.49
C GLN A 314 8.67 -12.58 3.33
N THR A 315 9.35 -13.39 2.51
CA THR A 315 10.11 -12.92 1.34
C THR A 315 9.34 -13.09 0.02
N GLY A 316 8.11 -13.59 0.09
CA GLY A 316 7.20 -13.78 -1.02
C GLY A 316 5.95 -12.93 -0.89
N LYS A 317 4.82 -13.49 -1.36
CA LYS A 317 3.51 -12.84 -1.22
C LYS A 317 2.92 -13.14 0.16
N THR A 318 2.37 -12.12 0.80
CA THR A 318 1.49 -12.28 1.97
C THR A 318 0.09 -12.60 1.45
N VAL A 319 -0.53 -13.63 2.00
CA VAL A 319 -1.82 -14.16 1.55
C VAL A 319 -2.80 -14.24 2.71
N HIS A 320 -4.09 -14.14 2.42
CA HIS A 320 -5.16 -14.23 3.42
C HIS A 320 -6.32 -15.09 2.89
N PRO A 321 -6.06 -16.37 2.55
CA PRO A 321 -7.08 -17.25 1.99
C PRO A 321 -8.07 -17.67 3.09
N LYS A 322 -9.25 -18.14 2.67
CA LYS A 322 -10.21 -18.81 3.58
C LYS A 322 -9.66 -20.14 4.12
N ILE A 323 -8.92 -20.86 3.25
CA ILE A 323 -8.22 -22.09 3.62
C ILE A 323 -6.82 -22.10 3.02
N TYR A 324 -5.83 -22.39 3.87
CA TYR A 324 -4.45 -22.59 3.48
C TYR A 324 -4.03 -24.02 3.85
N VAL A 325 -3.76 -24.86 2.84
CA VAL A 325 -3.28 -26.24 3.03
C VAL A 325 -1.76 -26.25 2.86
N ALA A 326 -1.05 -26.68 3.90
CA ALA A 326 0.42 -26.74 3.91
C ALA A 326 0.90 -28.18 3.74
N LEU A 327 1.51 -28.48 2.59
CA LEU A 327 2.05 -29.80 2.26
C LEU A 327 3.57 -29.80 2.46
N GLY A 328 4.03 -30.38 3.58
CA GLY A 328 5.45 -30.50 3.88
C GLY A 328 6.18 -29.16 4.07
N ILE A 329 5.51 -28.14 4.59
CA ILE A 329 6.12 -26.87 5.00
C ILE A 329 6.66 -27.02 6.42
N SER A 330 7.91 -26.68 6.63
CA SER A 330 8.60 -26.79 7.93
C SER A 330 9.18 -25.44 8.35
#